data_1af0b4c98ef377cb32307c22e9cc7ad9
#
_entry.id   1af0b4c98ef377cb32307c22e9cc7ad9
#
_cell.length_a   1.000
_cell.length_b   1.000
_cell.length_c   1.000
_cell.angle_alpha   90.00
_cell.angle_beta   90.00
_cell.angle_gamma   90.00
#
_symmetry.space_group_name_H-M   'P 1'
#
loop_
_entity.id
_entity.type
_entity.pdbx_description
1 polymer ?
#
loop_
_entity_poly.entity_id
_entity_poly.type
_entity_poly.pdbx_seq_one_letter_code
_entity_poly.pdbx_strand_id
1 'polypeptide(L)'
;MVRVHENQLSHAQRSLVANGPRADTLDLAHDHAAGGTVSEAEFSIIDSLDGVDEDQWQALAGANPTLAYRFLHALHTTHCASPPTGWAPRYLVMHRDGVLHGAMPLYLKHHSRGEYVFDHAWADAFHRNGLEYYPKLLSAVPFTPVTGSRLLARNDDDRALLARAVLQVARQLETSSLHILFPDEQDRQALAAAGFMLREGVQFHWENPGYADFDAFLASFKMDKRKKIRQDRRRVQEAGIRFEHLAGAAITADVLRFFYSCYVSTYQAHGNRPYLSLAFFEQVREQMPDSLMIVLALRGDQPVAVALNLVGGNVMYGRYWGTTEFVSGLHFETCYVQAIEYCITHGIARFEGGAQGVHKMSRGLSPTPTWSAHWVADPRFAGAIADFLAQETAAIEEYIDELAERIPFK
;
A
#
# COMPACT_ATOMS: atom_id res chain seq x y z
N MET A 1 12.53 18.29 -22.74
CA MET A 1 11.65 17.75 -23.81
C MET A 1 12.33 16.46 -24.30
N VAL A 2 11.94 15.33 -23.75
CA VAL A 2 12.43 14.02 -24.21
C VAL A 2 11.27 13.39 -24.99
N ARG A 3 11.45 13.24 -26.29
CA ARG A 3 10.53 12.48 -27.15
C ARG A 3 10.72 11.00 -26.80
N VAL A 4 9.68 10.40 -26.28
CA VAL A 4 9.60 8.94 -26.14
C VAL A 4 9.30 8.38 -27.53
N HIS A 5 10.17 7.53 -28.04
CA HIS A 5 9.99 6.84 -29.32
C HIS A 5 8.86 5.82 -29.19
N GLU A 6 7.75 6.04 -29.92
CA GLU A 6 6.59 5.17 -30.06
C GLU A 6 6.87 3.81 -30.75
N ASN A 7 8.12 3.47 -31.03
CA ASN A 7 8.45 2.42 -31.99
C ASN A 7 8.86 1.07 -31.37
N GLN A 8 8.67 0.82 -30.07
CA GLN A 8 9.19 -0.40 -29.41
C GLN A 8 8.15 -1.28 -28.71
N LEU A 9 6.87 -1.12 -29.00
CA LEU A 9 5.85 -2.03 -28.46
C LEU A 9 5.59 -3.18 -29.44
N SER A 10 5.44 -4.41 -28.92
CA SER A 10 5.00 -5.58 -29.68
C SER A 10 3.57 -5.36 -30.26
N HIS A 11 3.16 -6.16 -31.23
CA HIS A 11 1.84 -6.02 -31.84
C HIS A 11 0.70 -6.18 -30.83
N ALA A 12 0.86 -7.07 -29.83
CA ALA A 12 -0.06 -7.25 -28.72
C ALA A 12 -0.09 -6.05 -27.77
N GLN A 13 1.07 -5.46 -27.48
CA GLN A 13 1.21 -4.26 -26.64
C GLN A 13 0.62 -3.00 -27.31
N ARG A 14 0.69 -2.89 -28.64
CA ARG A 14 0.07 -1.78 -29.41
C ARG A 14 -1.46 -1.87 -29.43
N SER A 15 -2.01 -3.07 -29.47
CA SER A 15 -3.46 -3.29 -29.45
C SER A 15 -4.09 -2.87 -28.11
N LEU A 16 -3.36 -3.03 -27.01
CA LEU A 16 -3.80 -2.68 -25.65
C LEU A 16 -3.73 -1.17 -25.34
N VAL A 17 -2.89 -0.42 -26.06
CA VAL A 17 -2.72 1.04 -25.86
C VAL A 17 -3.72 1.85 -26.69
N ALA A 18 -4.23 1.31 -27.79
CA ALA A 18 -4.97 2.04 -28.80
C ALA A 18 -6.51 1.98 -28.70
N ASN A 19 -7.08 1.14 -27.85
CA ASN A 19 -8.53 0.93 -27.76
C ASN A 19 -9.10 1.41 -26.42
N GLY A 20 -10.19 2.17 -26.46
CA GLY A 20 -11.01 2.53 -25.30
C GLY A 20 -11.61 1.29 -24.60
N PRO A 21 -12.42 1.46 -23.55
CA PRO A 21 -12.75 0.40 -22.61
C PRO A 21 -13.30 -0.84 -23.30
N ARG A 22 -12.49 -1.89 -23.38
CA ARG A 22 -12.88 -3.24 -23.82
C ARG A 22 -12.48 -4.21 -22.73
N ALA A 23 -13.45 -5.02 -22.28
CA ALA A 23 -13.16 -6.21 -21.52
C ALA A 23 -12.64 -7.27 -22.50
N ASP A 24 -11.34 -7.57 -22.45
CA ASP A 24 -10.77 -8.68 -23.20
C ASP A 24 -10.98 -9.96 -22.39
N THR A 25 -11.85 -10.86 -22.87
CA THR A 25 -12.07 -12.16 -22.25
C THR A 25 -10.82 -13.02 -22.40
N LEU A 26 -10.30 -13.51 -21.27
CA LEU A 26 -9.12 -14.37 -21.23
C LEU A 26 -9.55 -15.82 -21.46
N ASP A 27 -9.04 -16.44 -22.52
CA ASP A 27 -9.16 -17.88 -22.73
C ASP A 27 -8.10 -18.59 -21.85
N LEU A 28 -8.49 -18.90 -20.62
CA LEU A 28 -7.65 -19.62 -19.68
C LEU A 28 -7.86 -21.12 -19.93
N ALA A 29 -6.81 -21.83 -20.37
CA ALA A 29 -6.84 -23.25 -20.60
C ALA A 29 -7.45 -24.02 -19.42
N HIS A 30 -8.51 -24.79 -19.67
CA HIS A 30 -9.28 -25.50 -18.68
C HIS A 30 -8.47 -26.61 -18.04
N ASP A 31 -8.23 -26.54 -16.75
CA ASP A 31 -7.78 -27.69 -15.96
C ASP A 31 -9.04 -28.41 -15.44
N HIS A 32 -9.43 -29.48 -16.12
CA HIS A 32 -10.58 -30.30 -15.77
C HIS A 32 -10.30 -31.08 -14.48
N ALA A 33 -10.68 -30.55 -13.33
CA ALA A 33 -10.85 -31.34 -12.12
C ALA A 33 -12.28 -31.90 -12.10
N ALA A 34 -12.39 -33.20 -11.99
CA ALA A 34 -13.63 -33.96 -12.07
C ALA A 34 -14.61 -33.69 -10.94
N GLY A 35 -15.88 -33.47 -11.27
CA GLY A 35 -17.02 -33.82 -10.43
C GLY A 35 -17.61 -32.74 -9.51
N GLY A 36 -18.40 -31.86 -10.08
CA GLY A 36 -19.35 -30.96 -9.40
C GLY A 36 -19.75 -29.88 -10.38
N THR A 37 -21.04 -29.47 -10.44
CA THR A 37 -21.51 -28.32 -11.22
C THR A 37 -21.06 -27.01 -10.54
N VAL A 38 -19.74 -26.78 -10.52
CA VAL A 38 -19.20 -25.45 -10.18
C VAL A 38 -19.32 -24.63 -11.44
N SER A 39 -20.02 -23.50 -11.36
CA SER A 39 -20.11 -22.53 -12.45
C SER A 39 -18.69 -22.16 -12.93
N GLU A 40 -18.50 -22.16 -14.24
CA GLU A 40 -17.24 -21.82 -14.86
C GLU A 40 -16.81 -20.39 -14.52
N ALA A 41 -15.53 -20.21 -14.20
CA ALA A 41 -15.00 -18.88 -13.86
C ALA A 41 -14.61 -18.15 -15.15
N GLU A 42 -15.21 -16.99 -15.38
CA GLU A 42 -14.90 -16.10 -16.49
C GLU A 42 -13.94 -15.01 -16.01
N PHE A 43 -12.80 -14.87 -16.71
CA PHE A 43 -11.80 -13.88 -16.39
C PHE A 43 -11.77 -12.79 -17.45
N SER A 44 -11.62 -11.53 -16.99
CA SER A 44 -11.41 -10.40 -17.89
C SER A 44 -10.43 -9.40 -17.32
N ILE A 45 -9.75 -8.68 -18.22
CA ILE A 45 -8.89 -7.55 -17.86
C ILE A 45 -9.66 -6.27 -18.20
N ILE A 46 -9.76 -5.38 -17.23
CA ILE A 46 -10.39 -4.07 -17.38
C ILE A 46 -9.39 -2.95 -17.04
N ASP A 47 -9.48 -1.82 -17.72
CA ASP A 47 -8.61 -0.66 -17.53
C ASP A 47 -9.27 0.48 -16.72
N SER A 48 -10.53 0.27 -16.32
CA SER A 48 -11.29 1.15 -15.43
C SER A 48 -12.15 0.33 -14.49
N LEU A 49 -12.45 0.87 -13.32
CA LEU A 49 -13.47 0.34 -12.40
C LEU A 49 -14.88 0.80 -12.80
N ASP A 50 -15.02 1.69 -13.76
CA ASP A 50 -16.32 2.11 -14.28
C ASP A 50 -17.09 0.88 -14.81
N GLY A 51 -18.30 0.70 -14.32
CA GLY A 51 -19.13 -0.45 -14.67
C GLY A 51 -18.90 -1.70 -13.81
N VAL A 52 -17.94 -1.71 -12.90
CA VAL A 52 -17.84 -2.72 -11.83
C VAL A 52 -18.80 -2.35 -10.71
N ASP A 53 -19.58 -3.32 -10.24
CA ASP A 53 -20.50 -3.14 -9.13
C ASP A 53 -19.74 -2.84 -7.83
N GLU A 54 -19.97 -1.66 -7.26
CA GLU A 54 -19.27 -1.19 -6.07
C GLU A 54 -19.53 -2.08 -4.85
N ASP A 55 -20.76 -2.54 -4.66
CA ASP A 55 -21.14 -3.38 -3.50
C ASP A 55 -20.47 -4.76 -3.58
N GLN A 56 -20.43 -5.35 -4.80
CA GLN A 56 -19.73 -6.61 -5.02
C GLN A 56 -18.21 -6.47 -4.82
N TRP A 57 -17.62 -5.36 -5.31
CA TRP A 57 -16.21 -5.08 -5.05
C TRP A 57 -15.93 -4.92 -3.56
N GLN A 58 -16.76 -4.14 -2.85
CA GLN A 58 -16.56 -3.87 -1.43
C GLN A 58 -16.71 -5.14 -0.57
N ALA A 59 -17.58 -6.06 -0.98
CA ALA A 59 -17.72 -7.37 -0.33
C ALA A 59 -16.42 -8.22 -0.42
N LEU A 60 -15.62 -8.05 -1.49
CA LEU A 60 -14.31 -8.70 -1.64
C LEU A 60 -13.18 -7.93 -0.94
N ALA A 61 -13.19 -6.61 -1.02
CA ALA A 61 -12.15 -5.73 -0.48
C ALA A 61 -12.16 -5.66 1.07
N GLY A 62 -13.30 -5.99 1.69
CA GLY A 62 -13.46 -5.95 3.14
C GLY A 62 -13.34 -4.54 3.70
N ALA A 63 -12.75 -4.43 4.89
CA ALA A 63 -12.68 -3.19 5.64
C ALA A 63 -11.39 -2.37 5.43
N ASN A 64 -10.46 -2.82 4.59
CA ASN A 64 -9.24 -2.07 4.29
C ASN A 64 -9.56 -0.86 3.39
N PRO A 65 -9.43 0.39 3.86
CA PRO A 65 -9.84 1.57 3.11
C PRO A 65 -9.03 1.78 1.84
N THR A 66 -7.81 1.25 1.77
CA THR A 66 -6.93 1.41 0.59
C THR A 66 -7.30 0.47 -0.56
N LEU A 67 -8.10 -0.55 -0.30
CA LEU A 67 -8.65 -1.50 -1.28
C LEU A 67 -10.10 -1.19 -1.64
N ALA A 68 -10.73 -0.24 -0.94
CA ALA A 68 -12.11 0.17 -1.22
C ALA A 68 -12.25 0.64 -2.68
N TYR A 69 -13.37 0.30 -3.30
CA TYR A 69 -13.72 0.75 -4.65
C TYR A 69 -13.45 2.25 -4.83
N ARG A 70 -14.01 3.07 -3.93
CA ARG A 70 -13.92 4.53 -3.99
C ARG A 70 -12.49 5.05 -3.90
N PHE A 71 -11.64 4.42 -3.09
CA PHE A 71 -10.23 4.81 -2.98
C PHE A 71 -9.47 4.56 -4.29
N LEU A 72 -9.61 3.35 -4.85
CA LEU A 72 -8.95 2.98 -6.10
C LEU A 72 -9.51 3.78 -7.28
N HIS A 73 -10.83 3.97 -7.34
CA HIS A 73 -11.48 4.79 -8.35
C HIS A 73 -11.02 6.25 -8.28
N ALA A 74 -10.87 6.83 -7.08
CA ALA A 74 -10.35 8.18 -6.91
C ALA A 74 -8.92 8.33 -7.45
N LEU A 75 -8.04 7.32 -7.30
CA LEU A 75 -6.69 7.34 -7.88
C LEU A 75 -6.70 7.47 -9.42
N HIS A 76 -7.69 6.87 -10.07
CA HIS A 76 -7.82 6.90 -11.54
C HIS A 76 -8.50 8.17 -12.02
N THR A 77 -9.63 8.54 -11.46
CA THR A 77 -10.43 9.70 -11.89
C THR A 77 -9.70 11.02 -11.65
N THR A 78 -8.82 11.08 -10.66
CA THR A 78 -7.95 12.25 -10.42
C THR A 78 -6.60 12.15 -11.12
N HIS A 79 -6.41 11.14 -11.97
CA HIS A 79 -5.19 10.87 -12.74
C HIS A 79 -3.92 10.71 -11.90
N CYS A 80 -4.02 10.41 -10.61
CA CYS A 80 -2.86 10.11 -9.76
C CYS A 80 -2.20 8.79 -10.18
N ALA A 81 -3.00 7.75 -10.43
CA ALA A 81 -2.56 6.49 -11.02
C ALA A 81 -3.17 6.34 -12.42
N SER A 82 -2.38 6.62 -13.46
CA SER A 82 -2.83 6.68 -14.85
C SER A 82 -1.68 6.36 -15.80
N PRO A 83 -1.93 6.06 -17.08
CA PRO A 83 -0.86 5.79 -18.04
C PRO A 83 0.22 6.90 -18.10
N PRO A 84 -0.11 8.21 -18.10
CA PRO A 84 0.90 9.26 -18.07
C PRO A 84 1.79 9.27 -16.82
N THR A 85 1.30 8.76 -15.68
CA THR A 85 2.09 8.62 -14.44
C THR A 85 2.85 7.30 -14.36
N GLY A 86 2.77 6.46 -15.39
CA GLY A 86 3.40 5.14 -15.46
C GLY A 86 2.67 4.06 -14.63
N TRP A 87 1.41 4.28 -14.29
CA TRP A 87 0.52 3.35 -13.60
C TRP A 87 -0.71 3.10 -14.48
N ALA A 88 -0.56 2.28 -15.54
CA ALA A 88 -1.68 1.98 -16.44
C ALA A 88 -2.54 0.85 -15.84
N PRO A 89 -3.81 1.12 -15.46
CA PRO A 89 -4.65 0.11 -14.83
C PRO A 89 -4.90 -1.09 -15.76
N ARG A 90 -4.91 -2.28 -15.19
CA ARG A 90 -5.18 -3.58 -15.84
C ARG A 90 -5.76 -4.54 -14.82
N TYR A 91 -6.92 -4.18 -14.25
CA TYR A 91 -7.56 -4.99 -13.23
C TYR A 91 -7.93 -6.36 -13.78
N LEU A 92 -7.54 -7.42 -13.10
CA LEU A 92 -8.04 -8.76 -13.36
C LEU A 92 -9.32 -8.96 -12.55
N VAL A 93 -10.43 -9.29 -13.21
CA VAL A 93 -11.70 -9.59 -12.55
C VAL A 93 -12.17 -10.98 -12.94
N MET A 94 -12.78 -11.68 -11.99
CA MET A 94 -13.32 -13.03 -12.14
C MET A 94 -14.79 -13.06 -11.78
N HIS A 95 -15.61 -13.51 -12.72
CA HIS A 95 -17.05 -13.66 -12.52
C HIS A 95 -17.45 -15.13 -12.58
N ARG A 96 -18.55 -15.46 -11.88
CA ARG A 96 -19.30 -16.72 -12.01
C ARG A 96 -20.77 -16.35 -12.09
N ASP A 97 -21.46 -16.79 -13.14
CA ASP A 97 -22.87 -16.48 -13.37
C ASP A 97 -23.17 -14.96 -13.27
N GLY A 98 -22.27 -14.12 -13.79
CA GLY A 98 -22.38 -12.67 -13.77
C GLY A 98 -22.11 -12.01 -12.41
N VAL A 99 -21.77 -12.76 -11.39
CA VAL A 99 -21.42 -12.25 -10.05
C VAL A 99 -19.91 -12.16 -9.90
N LEU A 100 -19.40 -11.07 -9.33
CA LEU A 100 -17.99 -10.88 -9.05
C LEU A 100 -17.53 -11.82 -7.92
N HIS A 101 -16.65 -12.75 -8.23
CA HIS A 101 -16.07 -13.74 -7.34
C HIS A 101 -14.64 -13.44 -6.96
N GLY A 102 -13.94 -12.67 -7.81
CA GLY A 102 -12.57 -12.30 -7.54
C GLY A 102 -12.12 -11.07 -8.30
N ALA A 103 -11.15 -10.35 -7.75
CA ALA A 103 -10.55 -9.18 -8.39
C ALA A 103 -9.10 -8.98 -7.93
N MET A 104 -8.28 -8.39 -8.81
CA MET A 104 -6.92 -7.96 -8.46
C MET A 104 -6.68 -6.56 -8.99
N PRO A 105 -6.27 -5.60 -8.14
CA PRO A 105 -5.69 -4.36 -8.61
C PRO A 105 -4.37 -4.66 -9.34
N LEU A 106 -4.34 -4.46 -10.65
CA LEU A 106 -3.16 -4.68 -11.50
C LEU A 106 -2.84 -3.44 -12.31
N TYR A 107 -1.55 -3.22 -12.56
CA TYR A 107 -1.04 -2.09 -13.33
C TYR A 107 0.09 -2.54 -14.25
N LEU A 108 0.04 -2.09 -15.52
CA LEU A 108 1.19 -2.15 -16.40
C LEU A 108 2.10 -0.96 -16.06
N LYS A 109 3.35 -1.26 -15.67
CA LYS A 109 4.30 -0.29 -15.14
C LYS A 109 5.46 -0.04 -16.09
N HIS A 110 5.77 1.24 -16.32
CA HIS A 110 6.91 1.65 -17.15
C HIS A 110 8.11 2.16 -16.32
N HIS A 111 8.01 2.12 -14.99
CA HIS A 111 9.07 2.45 -14.02
C HIS A 111 8.66 1.98 -12.62
N SER A 112 9.61 1.87 -11.68
CA SER A 112 9.36 1.37 -10.31
C SER A 112 9.09 2.47 -9.27
N ARG A 113 8.74 3.70 -9.68
CA ARG A 113 8.42 4.77 -8.74
C ARG A 113 7.07 4.57 -8.08
N GLY A 114 7.00 4.83 -6.75
CA GLY A 114 5.78 4.78 -5.97
C GLY A 114 5.38 3.40 -5.47
N GLU A 115 6.26 2.39 -5.56
CA GLU A 115 5.98 1.00 -5.21
C GLU A 115 6.38 0.61 -3.78
N TYR A 116 7.44 1.24 -3.25
CA TYR A 116 8.00 0.99 -1.91
C TYR A 116 8.65 -0.39 -1.69
N VAL A 117 8.68 -1.25 -2.71
CA VAL A 117 9.53 -2.45 -2.79
C VAL A 117 10.49 -2.21 -3.95
N PHE A 118 11.80 -2.16 -3.64
CA PHE A 118 12.80 -1.71 -4.61
C PHE A 118 13.34 -2.88 -5.43
N ASP A 119 13.20 -2.78 -6.75
CA ASP A 119 13.70 -3.74 -7.75
C ASP A 119 14.70 -3.11 -8.75
N HIS A 120 15.27 -1.96 -8.38
CA HIS A 120 16.23 -1.25 -9.24
C HIS A 120 17.42 -2.10 -9.65
N ALA A 121 17.94 -2.93 -8.73
CA ALA A 121 19.05 -3.84 -9.03
C ALA A 121 18.69 -4.88 -10.10
N TRP A 122 17.41 -5.31 -10.14
CA TRP A 122 16.92 -6.24 -11.16
C TRP A 122 16.80 -5.54 -12.51
N ALA A 123 16.22 -4.33 -12.53
CA ALA A 123 16.14 -3.51 -13.74
C ALA A 123 17.54 -3.23 -14.33
N ASP A 124 18.51 -2.89 -13.48
CA ASP A 124 19.92 -2.69 -13.89
C ASP A 124 20.56 -3.97 -14.42
N ALA A 125 20.24 -5.13 -13.83
CA ALA A 125 20.74 -6.42 -14.31
C ALA A 125 20.19 -6.75 -15.70
N PHE A 126 18.90 -6.54 -15.96
CA PHE A 126 18.28 -6.68 -17.28
C PHE A 126 18.98 -5.79 -18.30
N HIS A 127 19.08 -4.49 -18.01
CA HIS A 127 19.73 -3.52 -18.90
C HIS A 127 21.19 -3.87 -19.23
N ARG A 128 22.00 -4.28 -18.24
CA ARG A 128 23.40 -4.71 -18.44
C ARG A 128 23.53 -5.94 -19.36
N ASN A 129 22.47 -6.75 -19.46
CA ASN A 129 22.43 -7.90 -20.36
C ASN A 129 21.68 -7.62 -21.67
N GLY A 130 21.40 -6.35 -21.98
CA GLY A 130 20.75 -5.94 -23.23
C GLY A 130 19.26 -6.30 -23.32
N LEU A 131 18.60 -6.47 -22.17
CA LEU A 131 17.18 -6.81 -22.09
C LEU A 131 16.37 -5.65 -21.48
N GLU A 132 15.13 -5.53 -21.92
CA GLU A 132 14.18 -4.56 -21.40
C GLU A 132 13.49 -5.11 -20.15
N TYR A 133 13.55 -4.36 -19.03
CA TYR A 133 12.85 -4.70 -17.80
C TYR A 133 11.40 -4.18 -17.79
N TYR A 134 11.14 -3.07 -18.46
CA TYR A 134 9.82 -2.49 -18.58
C TYR A 134 9.22 -2.73 -19.97
N PRO A 135 7.89 -2.91 -20.08
CA PRO A 135 6.91 -2.88 -19.00
C PRO A 135 6.95 -4.13 -18.14
N LYS A 136 6.59 -3.96 -16.86
CA LYS A 136 6.33 -5.03 -15.91
C LYS A 136 4.88 -4.98 -15.43
N LEU A 137 4.36 -6.09 -14.93
CA LEU A 137 3.03 -6.16 -14.33
C LEU A 137 3.14 -6.04 -12.80
N LEU A 138 2.25 -5.27 -12.18
CA LEU A 138 2.31 -4.99 -10.75
C LEU A 138 0.92 -5.05 -10.12
N SER A 139 0.76 -5.84 -9.06
CA SER A 139 -0.36 -5.76 -8.14
C SER A 139 0.06 -5.02 -6.87
N ALA A 140 -0.48 -3.83 -6.67
CA ALA A 140 -0.23 -2.99 -5.51
C ALA A 140 -1.35 -1.94 -5.38
N VAL A 141 -1.48 -1.34 -4.21
CA VAL A 141 -2.21 -0.08 -4.09
C VAL A 141 -1.22 1.05 -4.41
N PRO A 142 -1.47 1.88 -5.44
CA PRO A 142 -0.55 2.92 -5.85
C PRO A 142 -0.17 3.85 -4.69
N PHE A 143 1.13 4.12 -4.55
CA PHE A 143 1.73 5.04 -3.55
C PHE A 143 1.43 4.67 -2.08
N THR A 144 1.02 3.39 -1.82
CA THR A 144 0.45 2.99 -0.53
C THR A 144 1.05 1.66 -0.07
N PRO A 145 2.14 1.67 0.73
CA PRO A 145 2.79 0.47 1.25
C PRO A 145 2.05 -0.08 2.47
N VAL A 146 0.82 -0.53 2.25
CA VAL A 146 -0.07 -1.11 3.26
C VAL A 146 -0.28 -2.57 2.95
N THR A 147 -0.15 -3.43 3.96
CA THR A 147 -0.44 -4.86 3.84
C THR A 147 -1.96 -5.10 3.73
N GLY A 148 -2.34 -6.01 2.84
CA GLY A 148 -3.74 -6.40 2.65
C GLY A 148 -3.89 -7.30 1.44
N SER A 149 -5.10 -7.79 1.20
CA SER A 149 -5.35 -8.67 0.07
C SER A 149 -5.01 -8.00 -1.27
N ARG A 150 -4.39 -8.75 -2.16
CA ARG A 150 -4.17 -8.41 -3.57
C ARG A 150 -4.92 -9.36 -4.48
N LEU A 151 -5.33 -10.51 -3.91
CA LEU A 151 -6.19 -11.51 -4.51
C LEU A 151 -7.56 -11.40 -3.83
N LEU A 152 -8.31 -10.34 -4.13
CA LEU A 152 -9.64 -10.12 -3.56
C LEU A 152 -10.54 -11.29 -4.00
N ALA A 153 -10.92 -12.18 -3.11
CA ALA A 153 -11.61 -13.42 -3.43
C ALA A 153 -12.65 -13.79 -2.38
N ARG A 154 -13.73 -14.45 -2.81
CA ARG A 154 -14.79 -14.92 -1.90
C ARG A 154 -14.34 -16.06 -0.99
N ASN A 155 -13.41 -16.89 -1.48
CA ASN A 155 -12.90 -18.07 -0.78
C ASN A 155 -11.49 -18.42 -1.26
N ASP A 156 -10.87 -19.44 -0.66
CA ASP A 156 -9.50 -19.84 -0.96
C ASP A 156 -9.34 -20.48 -2.33
N ASP A 157 -10.36 -21.17 -2.86
CA ASP A 157 -10.34 -21.74 -4.20
C ASP A 157 -10.30 -20.63 -5.25
N ASP A 158 -11.14 -19.60 -5.11
CA ASP A 158 -11.16 -18.42 -5.98
C ASP A 158 -9.84 -17.65 -5.88
N ARG A 159 -9.25 -17.55 -4.68
CA ARG A 159 -7.92 -16.94 -4.45
C ARG A 159 -6.83 -17.71 -5.19
N ALA A 160 -6.83 -19.03 -5.09
CA ALA A 160 -5.88 -19.88 -5.80
C ALA A 160 -6.04 -19.79 -7.33
N LEU A 161 -7.28 -19.63 -7.83
CA LEU A 161 -7.55 -19.38 -9.24
C LEU A 161 -6.97 -18.04 -9.70
N LEU A 162 -7.18 -16.95 -8.95
CA LEU A 162 -6.59 -15.63 -9.25
C LEU A 162 -5.06 -15.69 -9.31
N ALA A 163 -4.42 -16.38 -8.36
CA ALA A 163 -2.96 -16.52 -8.33
C ALA A 163 -2.41 -17.23 -9.58
N ARG A 164 -3.12 -18.22 -10.10
CA ARG A 164 -2.75 -18.89 -11.37
C ARG A 164 -3.08 -18.04 -12.59
N ALA A 165 -4.26 -17.41 -12.60
CA ALA A 165 -4.72 -16.59 -13.71
C ALA A 165 -3.79 -15.40 -13.98
N VAL A 166 -3.31 -14.72 -12.96
CA VAL A 166 -2.43 -13.55 -13.11
C VAL A 166 -1.07 -13.93 -13.75
N LEU A 167 -0.57 -15.16 -13.54
CA LEU A 167 0.63 -15.65 -14.24
C LEU A 167 0.38 -15.82 -15.75
N GLN A 168 -0.80 -16.26 -16.13
CA GLN A 168 -1.17 -16.37 -17.54
C GLN A 168 -1.31 -14.99 -18.17
N VAL A 169 -1.93 -14.05 -17.45
CA VAL A 169 -1.99 -12.63 -17.86
C VAL A 169 -0.59 -12.06 -18.11
N ALA A 170 0.35 -12.27 -17.19
CA ALA A 170 1.71 -11.77 -17.33
C ALA A 170 2.42 -12.35 -18.57
N ARG A 171 2.20 -13.63 -18.87
CA ARG A 171 2.74 -14.28 -20.08
C ARG A 171 2.08 -13.76 -21.36
N GLN A 172 0.76 -13.59 -21.38
CA GLN A 172 0.02 -13.08 -22.55
C GLN A 172 0.38 -11.63 -22.87
N LEU A 173 0.63 -10.81 -21.84
CA LEU A 173 1.09 -9.43 -22.00
C LEU A 173 2.59 -9.32 -22.28
N GLU A 174 3.30 -10.46 -22.37
CA GLU A 174 4.75 -10.52 -22.60
C GLU A 174 5.55 -9.58 -21.69
N THR A 175 5.12 -9.47 -20.41
CA THR A 175 5.84 -8.63 -19.44
C THR A 175 7.11 -9.33 -18.96
N SER A 176 8.15 -8.55 -18.66
CA SER A 176 9.43 -9.09 -18.13
C SER A 176 9.26 -9.77 -16.78
N SER A 177 8.32 -9.28 -15.98
CA SER A 177 8.08 -9.73 -14.61
C SER A 177 6.68 -9.34 -14.13
N LEU A 178 6.26 -9.99 -13.05
CA LEU A 178 5.05 -9.70 -12.29
C LEU A 178 5.41 -9.61 -10.80
N HIS A 179 4.96 -8.54 -10.17
CA HIS A 179 5.19 -8.30 -8.75
C HIS A 179 3.87 -8.08 -8.03
N ILE A 180 3.71 -8.68 -6.85
CA ILE A 180 2.56 -8.52 -5.96
C ILE A 180 3.10 -8.02 -4.63
N LEU A 181 2.78 -6.76 -4.27
CA LEU A 181 3.40 -6.06 -3.15
C LEU A 181 2.48 -5.99 -1.95
N PHE A 182 3.02 -6.29 -0.78
CA PHE A 182 2.34 -6.27 0.50
C PHE A 182 1.08 -7.15 0.55
N PRO A 183 1.12 -8.40 0.00
CA PRO A 183 0.01 -9.34 0.20
C PRO A 183 -0.15 -9.66 1.69
N ASP A 184 -1.38 -9.95 2.10
CA ASP A 184 -1.63 -10.54 3.42
C ASP A 184 -1.22 -12.01 3.47
N GLU A 185 -1.40 -12.64 4.62
CA GLU A 185 -0.94 -14.01 4.85
C GLU A 185 -1.66 -15.05 3.96
N GLN A 186 -2.96 -14.88 3.72
CA GLN A 186 -3.72 -15.82 2.88
C GLN A 186 -3.26 -15.71 1.43
N ASP A 187 -3.08 -14.50 0.93
CA ASP A 187 -2.56 -14.27 -0.41
C ASP A 187 -1.11 -14.75 -0.56
N ARG A 188 -0.28 -14.52 0.46
CA ARG A 188 1.11 -15.00 0.48
C ARG A 188 1.19 -16.52 0.29
N GLN A 189 0.34 -17.27 1.00
CA GLN A 189 0.27 -18.72 0.90
C GLN A 189 -0.20 -19.18 -0.49
N ALA A 190 -1.25 -18.54 -1.02
CA ALA A 190 -1.76 -18.86 -2.36
C ALA A 190 -0.73 -18.56 -3.47
N LEU A 191 0.00 -17.44 -3.35
CA LEU A 191 1.06 -17.05 -4.28
C LEU A 191 2.25 -18.00 -4.21
N ALA A 192 2.68 -18.40 -2.99
CA ALA A 192 3.72 -19.42 -2.82
C ALA A 192 3.32 -20.74 -3.47
N ALA A 193 2.08 -21.20 -3.25
CA ALA A 193 1.55 -22.43 -3.87
C ALA A 193 1.45 -22.33 -5.39
N ALA A 194 1.26 -21.14 -5.96
CA ALA A 194 1.26 -20.88 -7.39
C ALA A 194 2.69 -20.75 -7.99
N GLY A 195 3.75 -20.84 -7.16
CA GLY A 195 5.14 -20.84 -7.61
C GLY A 195 5.81 -19.47 -7.70
N PHE A 196 5.26 -18.45 -7.04
CA PHE A 196 5.93 -17.17 -6.90
C PHE A 196 7.13 -17.26 -5.94
N MET A 197 8.20 -16.52 -6.25
CA MET A 197 9.29 -16.26 -5.32
C MET A 197 8.81 -15.25 -4.28
N LEU A 198 9.00 -15.55 -3.01
CA LEU A 198 8.65 -14.64 -1.93
C LEU A 198 9.85 -13.81 -1.51
N ARG A 199 9.62 -12.55 -1.19
CA ARG A 199 10.59 -11.62 -0.63
C ARG A 199 10.07 -11.05 0.67
N GLU A 200 10.85 -11.16 1.72
CA GLU A 200 10.54 -10.60 3.02
C GLU A 200 11.06 -9.16 3.14
N GLY A 201 10.35 -8.35 3.90
CA GLY A 201 10.70 -7.02 4.31
C GLY A 201 10.21 -6.73 5.71
N VAL A 202 10.46 -5.54 6.24
CA VAL A 202 10.04 -5.16 7.59
C VAL A 202 9.37 -3.80 7.60
N GLN A 203 8.27 -3.70 8.31
CA GLN A 203 7.63 -2.46 8.72
C GLN A 203 7.55 -2.38 10.25
N PHE A 204 6.94 -1.31 10.77
CA PHE A 204 6.82 -1.11 12.22
C PHE A 204 5.36 -0.81 12.55
N HIS A 205 4.73 -1.73 13.30
CA HIS A 205 3.34 -1.64 13.70
C HIS A 205 3.23 -1.56 15.21
N TRP A 206 2.21 -0.87 15.68
CA TRP A 206 1.81 -0.86 17.08
C TRP A 206 0.54 -1.68 17.25
N GLU A 207 0.52 -2.51 18.28
CA GLU A 207 -0.62 -3.33 18.63
C GLU A 207 -1.22 -2.84 19.96
N ASN A 208 -2.54 -2.85 20.04
CA ASN A 208 -3.31 -2.49 21.22
C ASN A 208 -3.80 -3.75 21.96
N PRO A 209 -3.13 -4.21 23.01
CA PRO A 209 -3.59 -5.36 23.79
C PRO A 209 -4.77 -5.00 24.73
N GLY A 210 -5.37 -3.82 24.57
CA GLY A 210 -6.46 -3.32 25.40
C GLY A 210 -5.99 -2.37 26.50
N TYR A 211 -5.07 -1.45 26.20
CA TYR A 211 -4.69 -0.39 27.13
C TYR A 211 -5.90 0.45 27.53
N ALA A 212 -6.05 0.69 28.84
CA ALA A 212 -7.13 1.51 29.37
C ALA A 212 -7.02 2.99 28.95
N ASP A 213 -5.79 3.48 28.88
CA ASP A 213 -5.44 4.85 28.50
C ASP A 213 -3.97 4.92 28.05
N PHE A 214 -3.53 6.13 27.64
CA PHE A 214 -2.16 6.35 27.21
C PHE A 214 -1.13 6.20 28.35
N ASP A 215 -1.49 6.48 29.61
CA ASP A 215 -0.58 6.28 30.75
C ASP A 215 -0.37 4.77 31.04
N ALA A 216 -1.38 3.93 30.86
CA ALA A 216 -1.25 2.47 30.91
C ALA A 216 -0.30 1.97 29.81
N PHE A 217 -0.41 2.51 28.59
CA PHE A 217 0.55 2.23 27.51
C PHE A 217 1.97 2.65 27.90
N LEU A 218 2.17 3.88 28.38
CA LEU A 218 3.47 4.35 28.85
C LEU A 218 4.04 3.51 30.01
N ALA A 219 3.18 2.96 30.87
CA ALA A 219 3.60 2.11 31.98
C ALA A 219 4.25 0.79 31.53
N SER A 220 3.95 0.31 30.32
CA SER A 220 4.57 -0.87 29.72
C SER A 220 6.05 -0.67 29.34
N PHE A 221 6.49 0.58 29.14
CA PHE A 221 7.87 0.89 28.75
C PHE A 221 8.87 0.75 29.89
N LYS A 222 10.13 0.44 29.55
CA LYS A 222 11.29 0.64 30.40
C LYS A 222 11.35 2.10 30.89
N MET A 223 11.86 2.32 32.10
CA MET A 223 11.80 3.62 32.79
C MET A 223 12.44 4.76 31.97
N ASP A 224 13.61 4.52 31.38
CA ASP A 224 14.35 5.50 30.58
C ASP A 224 13.57 5.90 29.32
N LYS A 225 12.96 4.93 28.63
CA LYS A 225 12.16 5.15 27.43
C LYS A 225 10.89 5.95 27.72
N ARG A 226 10.17 5.56 28.77
CA ARG A 226 9.00 6.29 29.27
C ARG A 226 9.33 7.74 29.65
N LYS A 227 10.45 7.96 30.37
CA LYS A 227 10.92 9.29 30.73
C LYS A 227 11.19 10.14 29.49
N LYS A 228 11.81 9.56 28.46
CA LYS A 228 12.12 10.24 27.20
C LYS A 228 10.85 10.65 26.46
N ILE A 229 9.86 9.77 26.34
CA ILE A 229 8.58 10.09 25.66
C ILE A 229 7.88 11.24 26.41
N ARG A 230 7.79 11.18 27.76
CA ARG A 230 7.19 12.24 28.55
C ARG A 230 7.93 13.57 28.40
N GLN A 231 9.25 13.56 28.32
CA GLN A 231 10.07 14.75 28.11
C GLN A 231 9.83 15.37 26.72
N ASP A 232 9.78 14.56 25.68
CA ASP A 232 9.54 15.04 24.32
C ASP A 232 8.12 15.65 24.21
N ARG A 233 7.11 14.99 24.80
CA ARG A 233 5.73 15.49 24.88
C ARG A 233 5.65 16.83 25.59
N ARG A 234 6.32 16.95 26.76
CA ARG A 234 6.38 18.20 27.52
C ARG A 234 7.00 19.36 26.73
N ARG A 235 8.08 19.11 25.98
CA ARG A 235 8.71 20.13 25.13
C ARG A 235 7.77 20.68 24.07
N VAL A 236 6.98 19.81 23.46
CA VAL A 236 5.97 20.23 22.46
C VAL A 236 4.88 21.06 23.12
N GLN A 237 4.42 20.68 24.31
CA GLN A 237 3.44 21.46 25.10
C GLN A 237 3.99 22.82 25.55
N GLU A 238 5.23 22.85 26.04
CA GLU A 238 5.93 24.11 26.45
C GLU A 238 6.17 25.05 25.26
N ALA A 239 6.27 24.50 24.03
CA ALA A 239 6.30 25.27 22.80
C ALA A 239 4.92 25.85 22.40
N GLY A 240 3.88 25.65 23.23
CA GLY A 240 2.53 26.17 23.00
C GLY A 240 1.74 25.43 21.94
N ILE A 241 2.08 24.17 21.66
CA ILE A 241 1.37 23.34 20.68
C ILE A 241 0.26 22.53 21.37
N ARG A 242 -0.95 22.63 20.85
CA ARG A 242 -2.09 21.75 21.17
C ARG A 242 -2.45 20.89 19.97
N PHE A 243 -3.18 19.82 20.20
CA PHE A 243 -3.57 18.86 19.16
C PHE A 243 -5.08 18.70 19.09
N GLU A 244 -5.58 18.54 17.88
CA GLU A 244 -6.95 18.16 17.61
C GLU A 244 -6.98 16.90 16.76
N HIS A 245 -7.87 15.96 17.10
CA HIS A 245 -8.16 14.76 16.33
C HIS A 245 -9.43 15.01 15.50
N LEU A 246 -9.29 15.05 14.20
CA LEU A 246 -10.38 15.35 13.28
C LEU A 246 -10.70 14.11 12.45
N ALA A 247 -11.96 13.70 12.43
CA ALA A 247 -12.45 12.58 11.64
C ALA A 247 -13.81 12.93 10.99
N GLY A 248 -14.15 12.25 9.89
CA GLY A 248 -15.42 12.46 9.21
C GLY A 248 -15.67 13.92 8.80
N ALA A 249 -16.83 14.43 9.16
CA ALA A 249 -17.25 15.80 8.82
C ALA A 249 -16.41 16.91 9.49
N ALA A 250 -15.64 16.61 10.55
CA ALA A 250 -14.74 17.56 11.18
C ALA A 250 -13.54 17.91 10.29
N ILE A 251 -13.23 17.10 9.28
CA ILE A 251 -12.18 17.40 8.29
C ILE A 251 -12.75 18.39 7.27
N THR A 252 -12.61 19.69 7.54
CA THR A 252 -13.08 20.73 6.63
C THR A 252 -12.21 20.86 5.40
N ALA A 253 -12.69 21.57 4.37
CA ALA A 253 -11.90 21.86 3.18
C ALA A 253 -10.64 22.70 3.51
N ASP A 254 -10.69 23.58 4.51
CA ASP A 254 -9.54 24.38 4.94
C ASP A 254 -8.47 23.50 5.60
N VAL A 255 -8.86 22.60 6.47
CA VAL A 255 -7.94 21.60 7.08
C VAL A 255 -7.27 20.77 6.00
N LEU A 256 -8.05 20.31 4.99
CA LEU A 256 -7.50 19.50 3.90
C LEU A 256 -6.54 20.29 3.01
N ARG A 257 -6.82 21.58 2.74
CA ARG A 257 -5.90 22.48 2.01
C ARG A 257 -4.62 22.71 2.78
N PHE A 258 -4.70 22.94 4.10
CA PHE A 258 -3.52 23.03 4.96
C PHE A 258 -2.70 21.76 4.92
N PHE A 259 -3.34 20.60 5.09
CA PHE A 259 -2.68 19.29 4.94
C PHE A 259 -1.96 19.19 3.59
N TYR A 260 -2.65 19.49 2.49
CA TYR A 260 -2.07 19.38 1.15
C TYR A 260 -0.86 20.31 0.96
N SER A 261 -0.89 21.53 1.50
CA SER A 261 0.27 22.43 1.45
C SER A 261 1.49 21.85 2.16
N CYS A 262 1.29 21.24 3.34
CA CYS A 262 2.34 20.56 4.10
C CYS A 262 2.84 19.31 3.37
N TYR A 263 1.94 18.51 2.76
CA TYR A 263 2.27 17.35 1.96
C TYR A 263 3.17 17.71 0.77
N VAL A 264 2.81 18.74 0.01
CA VAL A 264 3.62 19.24 -1.11
C VAL A 264 4.99 19.70 -0.63
N SER A 265 5.05 20.49 0.44
CA SER A 265 6.30 21.02 1.01
C SER A 265 7.25 19.89 1.45
N THR A 266 6.71 18.81 2.04
CA THR A 266 7.49 17.63 2.43
C THR A 266 8.11 16.93 1.22
N TYR A 267 7.36 16.75 0.14
CA TYR A 267 7.90 16.15 -1.10
C TYR A 267 8.97 17.04 -1.74
N GLN A 268 8.73 18.35 -1.80
CA GLN A 268 9.69 19.32 -2.37
C GLN A 268 11.00 19.37 -1.58
N ALA A 269 10.93 19.30 -0.23
CA ALA A 269 12.10 19.25 0.62
C ALA A 269 12.99 18.00 0.35
N HIS A 270 12.41 16.92 -0.18
CA HIS A 270 13.13 15.71 -0.61
C HIS A 270 13.46 15.69 -2.11
N GLY A 271 13.27 16.81 -2.83
CA GLY A 271 13.55 16.91 -4.26
C GLY A 271 12.58 16.15 -5.16
N ASN A 272 11.40 15.77 -4.64
CA ASN A 272 10.39 15.00 -5.33
C ASN A 272 9.13 15.83 -5.61
N ARG A 273 8.32 15.37 -6.56
CA ARG A 273 6.95 15.86 -6.75
C ARG A 273 5.97 14.95 -6.01
N PRO A 274 4.90 15.52 -5.43
CA PRO A 274 3.84 14.71 -4.80
C PRO A 274 3.18 13.80 -5.83
N TYR A 275 2.89 12.57 -5.43
CA TYR A 275 2.18 11.59 -6.27
C TYR A 275 0.68 11.85 -6.34
N LEU A 276 0.10 12.30 -5.23
CA LEU A 276 -1.35 12.50 -5.10
C LEU A 276 -1.70 13.98 -5.23
N SER A 277 -2.82 14.28 -5.89
CA SER A 277 -3.33 15.64 -6.07
C SER A 277 -4.27 16.05 -4.92
N LEU A 278 -4.54 17.36 -4.79
CA LEU A 278 -5.56 17.84 -3.86
C LEU A 278 -6.94 17.24 -4.19
N ALA A 279 -7.27 17.15 -5.49
CA ALA A 279 -8.53 16.56 -5.94
C ALA A 279 -8.73 15.12 -5.47
N PHE A 280 -7.65 14.31 -5.41
CA PHE A 280 -7.71 12.97 -4.83
C PHE A 280 -8.14 13.01 -3.36
N PHE A 281 -7.51 13.84 -2.54
CA PHE A 281 -7.84 13.94 -1.13
C PHE A 281 -9.24 14.52 -0.89
N GLU A 282 -9.69 15.46 -1.73
CA GLU A 282 -11.04 16.00 -1.69
C GLU A 282 -12.08 14.91 -2.01
N GLN A 283 -11.85 14.12 -3.06
CA GLN A 283 -12.73 13.03 -3.43
C GLN A 283 -12.79 11.94 -2.35
N VAL A 284 -11.65 11.55 -1.76
CA VAL A 284 -11.62 10.59 -0.66
C VAL A 284 -12.37 11.14 0.57
N ARG A 285 -12.18 12.42 0.92
CA ARG A 285 -12.92 13.07 2.01
C ARG A 285 -14.45 13.05 1.79
N GLU A 286 -14.87 13.27 0.57
CA GLU A 286 -16.30 13.31 0.21
C GLU A 286 -16.94 11.92 0.17
N GLN A 287 -16.24 10.95 -0.40
CA GLN A 287 -16.79 9.62 -0.64
C GLN A 287 -16.51 8.62 0.49
N MET A 288 -15.47 8.86 1.30
CA MET A 288 -15.02 7.98 2.37
C MET A 288 -14.68 8.76 3.64
N PRO A 289 -15.59 9.65 4.14
CA PRO A 289 -15.27 10.53 5.27
C PRO A 289 -14.84 9.77 6.53
N ASP A 290 -15.45 8.62 6.81
CA ASP A 290 -15.18 7.81 8.00
C ASP A 290 -13.84 7.06 7.92
N SER A 291 -13.22 7.02 6.75
CA SER A 291 -11.92 6.40 6.54
C SER A 291 -10.74 7.37 6.73
N LEU A 292 -11.00 8.65 6.99
CA LEU A 292 -9.97 9.65 7.22
C LEU A 292 -9.89 10.07 8.68
N MET A 293 -8.66 10.15 9.18
CA MET A 293 -8.35 10.73 10.49
C MET A 293 -7.14 11.65 10.35
N ILE A 294 -7.28 12.90 10.81
CA ILE A 294 -6.22 13.89 10.80
C ILE A 294 -5.85 14.26 12.26
N VAL A 295 -4.57 14.24 12.55
CA VAL A 295 -3.99 14.90 13.72
C VAL A 295 -3.56 16.29 13.29
N LEU A 296 -4.19 17.33 13.82
CA LEU A 296 -3.87 18.72 13.56
C LEU A 296 -3.15 19.32 14.78
N ALA A 297 -1.94 19.82 14.56
CA ALA A 297 -1.17 20.55 15.58
C ALA A 297 -1.35 22.05 15.40
N LEU A 298 -1.70 22.74 16.48
CA LEU A 298 -2.01 24.18 16.47
C LEU A 298 -1.15 24.93 17.47
N ARG A 299 -0.70 26.14 17.09
CA ARG A 299 -0.15 27.15 17.98
C ARG A 299 -1.18 28.27 18.12
N GLY A 300 -1.80 28.39 19.29
CA GLY A 300 -3.03 29.17 19.41
C GLY A 300 -4.10 28.60 18.50
N ASP A 301 -4.61 29.37 17.54
CA ASP A 301 -5.59 28.94 16.54
C ASP A 301 -4.96 28.71 15.14
N GLN A 302 -3.64 28.80 15.03
CA GLN A 302 -2.95 28.63 13.75
C GLN A 302 -2.46 27.18 13.59
N PRO A 303 -2.84 26.47 12.52
CA PRO A 303 -2.28 25.18 12.18
C PRO A 303 -0.78 25.29 11.85
N VAL A 304 0.04 24.43 12.45
CA VAL A 304 1.49 24.42 12.26
C VAL A 304 2.02 23.07 11.78
N ALA A 305 1.31 21.98 12.07
CA ALA A 305 1.67 20.67 11.56
C ALA A 305 0.43 19.77 11.45
N VAL A 306 0.56 18.71 10.66
CA VAL A 306 -0.55 17.82 10.38
C VAL A 306 -0.05 16.41 10.03
N ALA A 307 -0.76 15.38 10.50
CA ALA A 307 -0.61 14.01 10.04
C ALA A 307 -1.96 13.48 9.54
N LEU A 308 -1.96 12.89 8.35
CA LEU A 308 -3.12 12.22 7.78
C LEU A 308 -2.96 10.71 7.93
N ASN A 309 -3.99 10.08 8.44
CA ASN A 309 -4.12 8.63 8.59
C ASN A 309 -5.37 8.14 7.86
N LEU A 310 -5.33 6.88 7.46
CA LEU A 310 -6.53 6.15 7.03
C LEU A 310 -6.97 5.21 8.16
N VAL A 311 -8.28 5.02 8.29
CA VAL A 311 -8.87 4.11 9.29
C VAL A 311 -9.86 3.19 8.60
N GLY A 312 -9.78 1.90 8.89
CA GLY A 312 -10.74 0.93 8.39
C GLY A 312 -10.67 -0.39 9.13
N GLY A 313 -11.82 -1.00 9.37
CA GLY A 313 -11.90 -2.13 10.25
C GLY A 313 -11.39 -1.77 11.65
N ASN A 314 -10.40 -2.50 12.11
CA ASN A 314 -9.79 -2.28 13.41
C ASN A 314 -8.31 -1.84 13.29
N VAL A 315 -7.96 -1.13 12.19
CA VAL A 315 -6.60 -0.72 11.86
C VAL A 315 -6.55 0.75 11.46
N MET A 316 -5.54 1.46 11.96
CA MET A 316 -5.14 2.79 11.50
C MET A 316 -3.84 2.70 10.70
N TYR A 317 -3.80 3.40 9.58
CA TYR A 317 -2.65 3.46 8.67
C TYR A 317 -2.09 4.86 8.62
N GLY A 318 -0.91 5.09 9.21
CA GLY A 318 -0.19 6.38 9.13
C GLY A 318 0.31 6.61 7.71
N ARG A 319 -0.07 7.75 7.11
CA ARG A 319 0.23 7.97 5.69
C ARG A 319 1.14 9.16 5.43
N TYR A 320 0.72 10.34 5.76
CA TYR A 320 1.40 11.55 5.36
C TYR A 320 1.53 12.52 6.53
N TRP A 321 2.64 13.24 6.54
CA TRP A 321 2.94 14.25 7.54
C TRP A 321 3.56 15.48 6.88
N GLY A 322 3.34 16.64 7.50
CA GLY A 322 4.08 17.84 7.18
C GLY A 322 3.92 18.91 8.24
N THR A 323 4.79 19.91 8.15
CA THR A 323 4.83 21.03 9.10
C THR A 323 5.26 22.30 8.39
N THR A 324 4.82 23.45 8.92
CA THR A 324 5.23 24.78 8.45
C THR A 324 6.36 25.38 9.29
N GLU A 325 6.64 24.79 10.48
CA GLU A 325 7.70 25.25 11.35
C GLU A 325 8.43 24.08 12.03
N PHE A 326 9.65 24.33 12.46
CA PHE A 326 10.41 23.34 13.22
C PHE A 326 10.14 23.48 14.73
N VAL A 327 9.60 22.40 15.33
CA VAL A 327 9.50 22.24 16.79
C VAL A 327 10.08 20.89 17.18
N SER A 328 11.01 20.88 18.13
CA SER A 328 11.68 19.63 18.55
C SER A 328 10.67 18.64 19.14
N GLY A 329 10.59 17.45 18.58
CA GLY A 329 9.66 16.39 19.00
C GLY A 329 8.29 16.43 18.34
N LEU A 330 7.94 17.48 17.59
CA LEU A 330 6.62 17.66 16.97
C LEU A 330 6.26 16.51 16.02
N HIS A 331 7.18 16.09 15.18
CA HIS A 331 6.96 14.95 14.28
C HIS A 331 6.56 13.68 15.04
N PHE A 332 7.29 13.33 16.10
CA PHE A 332 6.99 12.13 16.88
C PHE A 332 5.67 12.25 17.64
N GLU A 333 5.38 13.42 18.20
CA GLU A 333 4.11 13.65 18.88
C GLU A 333 2.94 13.53 17.90
N THR A 334 2.99 14.24 16.77
CA THR A 334 1.90 14.29 15.79
C THR A 334 1.66 12.93 15.11
N CYS A 335 2.73 12.26 14.64
CA CYS A 335 2.60 11.07 13.81
C CYS A 335 2.41 9.77 14.60
N TYR A 336 2.91 9.70 15.85
CA TYR A 336 2.89 8.42 16.59
C TYR A 336 2.15 8.55 17.92
N VAL A 337 2.51 9.52 18.77
CA VAL A 337 1.92 9.61 20.11
C VAL A 337 0.43 9.91 20.02
N GLN A 338 0.05 10.92 19.25
CA GLN A 338 -1.35 11.31 19.04
C GLN A 338 -2.16 10.23 18.30
N ALA A 339 -1.55 9.53 17.32
CA ALA A 339 -2.19 8.43 16.62
C ALA A 339 -2.44 7.23 17.56
N ILE A 340 -1.47 6.86 18.40
CA ILE A 340 -1.62 5.79 19.39
C ILE A 340 -2.67 6.17 20.45
N GLU A 341 -2.66 7.41 20.95
CA GLU A 341 -3.65 7.91 21.91
C GLU A 341 -5.08 7.83 21.32
N TYR A 342 -5.24 8.21 20.04
CA TYR A 342 -6.50 8.03 19.32
C TYR A 342 -6.90 6.56 19.22
N CYS A 343 -5.97 5.68 18.83
CA CYS A 343 -6.24 4.24 18.73
C CYS A 343 -6.71 3.63 20.07
N ILE A 344 -6.07 3.99 21.17
CA ILE A 344 -6.47 3.54 22.51
C ILE A 344 -7.88 4.02 22.85
N THR A 345 -8.15 5.31 22.64
CA THR A 345 -9.45 5.93 22.97
C THR A 345 -10.60 5.34 22.16
N HIS A 346 -10.34 4.93 20.90
CA HIS A 346 -11.38 4.39 20.00
C HIS A 346 -11.35 2.86 19.88
N GLY A 347 -10.53 2.17 20.68
CA GLY A 347 -10.45 0.70 20.66
C GLY A 347 -9.88 0.12 19.37
N ILE A 348 -9.09 0.90 18.60
CA ILE A 348 -8.42 0.43 17.38
C ILE A 348 -7.29 -0.52 17.80
N ALA A 349 -7.27 -1.72 17.21
CA ALA A 349 -6.35 -2.78 17.60
C ALA A 349 -4.93 -2.58 17.10
N ARG A 350 -4.74 -1.98 15.92
CA ARG A 350 -3.43 -1.84 15.30
C ARG A 350 -3.23 -0.48 14.65
N PHE A 351 -1.99 0.03 14.75
CA PHE A 351 -1.53 1.20 14.02
C PHE A 351 -0.28 0.84 13.20
N GLU A 352 -0.38 1.00 11.88
CA GLU A 352 0.72 0.80 10.95
C GLU A 352 1.41 2.14 10.67
N GLY A 353 2.67 2.24 11.11
CA GLY A 353 3.41 3.51 11.08
C GLY A 353 3.99 3.89 9.71
N GLY A 354 3.65 3.18 8.60
CA GLY A 354 4.18 3.41 7.25
C GLY A 354 5.53 2.72 7.00
N ALA A 355 6.07 2.90 5.77
CA ALA A 355 7.07 2.02 5.15
C ALA A 355 8.45 1.95 5.84
N GLN A 356 8.95 2.98 6.49
CA GLN A 356 10.34 2.98 6.98
C GLN A 356 10.48 3.56 8.38
N GLY A 357 11.57 3.21 9.08
CA GLY A 357 12.07 3.93 10.24
C GLY A 357 12.17 3.16 11.55
N VAL A 358 13.34 2.60 11.83
CA VAL A 358 13.71 1.98 13.12
C VAL A 358 13.43 2.92 14.32
N HIS A 359 13.49 4.24 14.11
CA HIS A 359 13.19 5.24 15.14
C HIS A 359 11.76 5.09 15.72
N LYS A 360 10.83 4.47 14.99
CA LYS A 360 9.44 4.21 15.45
C LYS A 360 9.39 3.27 16.65
N MET A 361 10.37 2.36 16.78
CA MET A 361 10.46 1.46 17.92
C MET A 361 10.55 2.22 19.25
N SER A 362 11.25 3.34 19.27
CA SER A 362 11.33 4.19 20.46
C SER A 362 9.97 4.77 20.91
N ARG A 363 8.94 4.62 20.08
CA ARG A 363 7.56 5.04 20.35
C ARG A 363 6.61 3.85 20.53
N GLY A 364 7.15 2.63 20.60
CA GLY A 364 6.38 1.43 20.89
C GLY A 364 5.83 0.69 19.67
N LEU A 365 6.29 1.03 18.45
CA LEU A 365 6.00 0.20 17.30
C LEU A 365 7.02 -0.94 17.24
N SER A 366 6.55 -2.14 16.96
CA SER A 366 7.37 -3.35 16.84
C SER A 366 7.68 -3.69 15.39
N PRO A 367 8.84 -4.30 15.09
CA PRO A 367 9.14 -4.78 13.76
C PRO A 367 8.11 -5.86 13.38
N THR A 368 7.59 -5.75 12.17
CA THR A 368 6.55 -6.64 11.65
C THR A 368 6.94 -7.07 10.25
N PRO A 369 7.04 -8.38 9.97
CA PRO A 369 7.32 -8.88 8.63
C PRO A 369 6.29 -8.40 7.61
N THR A 370 6.75 -8.04 6.42
CA THR A 370 5.93 -7.75 5.25
C THR A 370 6.47 -8.53 4.06
N TRP A 371 5.60 -8.80 3.10
CA TRP A 371 5.96 -9.67 2.00
C TRP A 371 5.72 -9.02 0.65
N SER A 372 6.44 -9.51 -0.35
CA SER A 372 6.11 -9.34 -1.75
C SER A 372 6.35 -10.66 -2.48
N ALA A 373 5.62 -10.85 -3.58
CA ALA A 373 5.72 -12.05 -4.39
C ALA A 373 6.10 -11.67 -5.82
N HIS A 374 6.99 -12.45 -6.43
CA HIS A 374 7.64 -12.11 -7.69
C HIS A 374 7.65 -13.29 -8.64
N TRP A 375 7.37 -13.00 -9.91
CA TRP A 375 7.60 -13.90 -11.03
C TRP A 375 8.39 -13.16 -12.11
N VAL A 376 9.32 -13.85 -12.76
CA VAL A 376 10.21 -13.30 -13.78
C VAL A 376 10.17 -14.21 -15.00
N ALA A 377 9.97 -13.63 -16.17
CA ALA A 377 9.75 -14.38 -17.42
C ALA A 377 11.01 -15.14 -17.90
N ASP A 378 12.18 -14.51 -17.82
CA ASP A 378 13.43 -15.14 -18.23
C ASP A 378 13.96 -16.07 -17.12
N PRO A 379 14.08 -17.40 -17.38
CA PRO A 379 14.49 -18.36 -16.35
C PRO A 379 15.89 -18.12 -15.78
N ARG A 380 16.79 -17.50 -16.56
CA ARG A 380 18.17 -17.20 -16.10
C ARG A 380 18.15 -16.13 -15.01
N PHE A 381 17.32 -15.08 -15.19
CA PHE A 381 17.12 -14.05 -14.19
C PHE A 381 16.29 -14.57 -13.01
N ALA A 382 15.26 -15.39 -13.26
CA ALA A 382 14.46 -16.00 -12.21
C ALA A 382 15.34 -16.81 -11.23
N GLY A 383 16.27 -17.65 -11.74
CA GLY A 383 17.20 -18.40 -10.90
C GLY A 383 18.11 -17.49 -10.07
N ALA A 384 18.76 -16.50 -10.71
CA ALA A 384 19.65 -15.57 -10.01
C ALA A 384 18.91 -14.73 -8.94
N ILE A 385 17.66 -14.33 -9.23
CA ILE A 385 16.83 -13.60 -8.27
C ILE A 385 16.41 -14.51 -7.12
N ALA A 386 16.04 -15.77 -7.38
CA ALA A 386 15.71 -16.72 -6.32
C ALA A 386 16.87 -16.93 -5.34
N ASP A 387 18.09 -17.11 -5.85
CA ASP A 387 19.30 -17.25 -5.04
C ASP A 387 19.57 -15.98 -4.20
N PHE A 388 19.38 -14.79 -4.79
CA PHE A 388 19.50 -13.52 -4.09
C PHE A 388 18.47 -13.38 -2.97
N LEU A 389 17.20 -13.71 -3.25
CA LEU A 389 16.10 -13.60 -2.29
C LEU A 389 16.27 -14.56 -1.11
N ALA A 390 16.80 -15.76 -1.33
CA ALA A 390 17.12 -16.69 -0.26
C ALA A 390 18.18 -16.13 0.73
N GLN A 391 19.20 -15.44 0.19
CA GLN A 391 20.22 -14.79 1.02
C GLN A 391 19.66 -13.55 1.73
N GLU A 392 18.85 -12.74 1.06
CA GLU A 392 18.23 -11.54 1.63
C GLU A 392 17.26 -11.91 2.77
N THR A 393 16.45 -12.98 2.62
CA THR A 393 15.53 -13.46 3.66
C THR A 393 16.29 -13.79 4.95
N ALA A 394 17.38 -14.56 4.88
CA ALA A 394 18.18 -14.88 6.06
C ALA A 394 18.72 -13.61 6.77
N ALA A 395 19.15 -12.61 6.00
CA ALA A 395 19.63 -11.35 6.56
C ALA A 395 18.49 -10.50 7.17
N ILE A 396 17.28 -10.56 6.62
CA ILE A 396 16.11 -9.87 7.17
C ILE A 396 15.63 -10.54 8.47
N GLU A 397 15.61 -11.87 8.54
CA GLU A 397 15.28 -12.61 9.75
C GLU A 397 16.25 -12.25 10.90
N GLU A 398 17.58 -12.27 10.65
CA GLU A 398 18.60 -11.84 11.61
C GLU A 398 18.39 -10.38 12.05
N TYR A 399 18.06 -9.50 11.10
CA TYR A 399 17.78 -8.09 11.39
C TYR A 399 16.52 -7.91 12.27
N ILE A 400 15.47 -8.66 12.01
CA ILE A 400 14.24 -8.64 12.83
C ILE A 400 14.54 -9.11 14.26
N ASP A 401 15.33 -10.15 14.41
CA ASP A 401 15.76 -10.67 15.73
C ASP A 401 16.59 -9.63 16.50
N GLU A 402 17.56 -8.97 15.84
CA GLU A 402 18.30 -7.87 16.45
C GLU A 402 17.38 -6.71 16.89
N LEU A 403 16.38 -6.38 16.09
CA LEU A 403 15.41 -5.34 16.42
C LEU A 403 14.54 -5.76 17.61
N ALA A 404 14.16 -7.04 17.71
CA ALA A 404 13.38 -7.58 18.82
C ALA A 404 14.10 -7.42 20.16
N GLU A 405 15.43 -7.54 20.21
CA GLU A 405 16.23 -7.28 21.42
C GLU A 405 16.17 -5.81 21.88
N ARG A 406 15.88 -4.88 20.96
CA ARG A 406 15.82 -3.42 21.20
C ARG A 406 14.44 -2.90 21.54
N ILE A 407 13.45 -3.80 21.71
CA ILE A 407 12.07 -3.43 22.07
C ILE A 407 12.07 -2.59 23.36
N PRO A 408 11.33 -1.48 23.39
CA PRO A 408 11.38 -0.54 24.51
C PRO A 408 10.56 -0.96 25.74
N PHE A 409 9.82 -2.06 25.63
CA PHE A 409 8.95 -2.59 26.67
C PHE A 409 9.71 -3.36 27.75
N LYS A 410 9.04 -3.53 28.91
CA LYS A 410 9.57 -4.31 30.05
C LYS A 410 9.61 -5.80 29.74
#